data_943288ffc5a0f8dc59e460461e792734
#
_entry.id   943288ffc5a0f8dc59e460461e792734
#
_cell.length_a   1.000
_cell.length_b   1.000
_cell.length_c   1.000
_cell.angle_alpha   90.00
_cell.angle_beta   90.00
_cell.angle_gamma   90.00
#
_symmetry.space_group_name_H-M   'P 1'
#
loop_
_entity.id
_entity.type
_entity.pdbx_description
1 polymer ?
#
loop_
_entity_poly.entity_id
_entity_poly.type
_entity_poly.pdbx_seq_one_letter_code
_entity_poly.pdbx_strand_id
1 'polypeptide(L)'
;CFSFHPVKNLAMPTGGLISINDKNYKHISEKLRAKRWCGITDRMKTKYDVKELGWNYYMNEFSATIGLVQLKKLKNLNKIRQKNAKRYFDELVCDRKLGFDKTCVYHFYWILVKNRDKLRKILLDKGIETGTHYRPIHKFTMYDKKISLPNTEYAGKSIVTLPTHPNLTQNDLDQIIKTINRFERN
;
A
#
# COMPACT_ATOMS: atom_id res chain seq x y z
N CYS A 1 -4.06 -1.73 11.93
CA CYS A 1 -3.20 -2.80 11.38
C CYS A 1 -2.23 -2.22 10.37
N PHE A 2 -1.01 -2.74 10.37
CA PHE A 2 0.05 -2.35 9.43
C PHE A 2 0.52 -3.58 8.65
N SER A 3 0.65 -3.44 7.35
CA SER A 3 1.20 -4.48 6.48
C SER A 3 2.68 -4.21 6.23
N PHE A 4 3.50 -5.24 6.33
CA PHE A 4 4.93 -5.22 5.99
C PHE A 4 5.23 -5.99 4.70
N HIS A 5 4.21 -6.22 3.87
CA HIS A 5 4.38 -6.84 2.56
C HIS A 5 5.50 -6.14 1.75
N PRO A 6 6.27 -6.85 0.89
CA PRO A 6 7.42 -6.29 0.17
C PRO A 6 7.18 -4.98 -0.58
N VAL A 7 5.94 -4.72 -1.03
CA VAL A 7 5.60 -3.46 -1.73
C VAL A 7 5.30 -2.29 -0.78
N LYS A 8 5.27 -2.49 0.54
CA LYS A 8 4.92 -1.42 1.49
C LYS A 8 6.12 -0.52 1.81
N ASN A 9 5.85 0.64 2.44
CA ASN A 9 6.90 1.59 2.81
C ASN A 9 7.92 0.98 3.77
N LEU A 10 7.46 0.19 4.74
CA LEU A 10 8.30 -0.73 5.51
C LEU A 10 8.17 -2.11 4.86
N ALA A 11 9.09 -2.43 3.96
CA ALA A 11 9.07 -3.66 3.19
C ALA A 11 9.84 -4.78 3.89
N MET A 12 9.16 -5.91 4.07
CA MET A 12 9.74 -7.15 4.61
C MET A 12 9.31 -8.33 3.74
N PRO A 13 9.97 -9.49 3.79
CA PRO A 13 9.54 -10.66 3.02
C PRO A 13 8.11 -11.10 3.37
N THR A 14 7.72 -10.96 4.63
CA THR A 14 6.37 -11.18 5.15
C THR A 14 6.22 -10.49 6.50
N GLY A 15 4.99 -10.24 6.92
CA GLY A 15 4.72 -9.73 8.26
C GLY A 15 3.70 -8.60 8.31
N GLY A 16 3.41 -8.19 9.51
CA GLY A 16 2.52 -7.09 9.84
C GLY A 16 2.53 -6.79 11.33
N LEU A 17 1.78 -5.75 11.72
CA LEU A 17 1.65 -5.32 13.10
C LEU A 17 0.21 -4.87 13.38
N ILE A 18 -0.29 -5.24 14.54
CA ILE A 18 -1.55 -4.74 15.08
C ILE A 18 -1.21 -3.83 16.27
N SER A 19 -1.59 -2.56 16.17
CA SER A 19 -1.58 -1.62 17.30
C SER A 19 -2.95 -1.64 17.96
N ILE A 20 -2.97 -1.75 19.28
CA ILE A 20 -4.20 -1.84 20.08
C ILE A 20 -4.31 -0.55 20.89
N ASN A 21 -5.38 0.21 20.61
CA ASN A 21 -5.75 1.43 21.36
C ASN A 21 -7.14 1.20 21.96
N ASP A 22 -7.20 0.41 23.05
CA ASP A 22 -8.44 0.03 23.71
C ASP A 22 -8.19 -0.11 25.22
N LYS A 23 -9.19 0.15 26.06
CA LYS A 23 -9.10 -0.01 27.52
C LYS A 23 -8.77 -1.46 27.92
N ASN A 24 -9.27 -2.42 27.17
CA ASN A 24 -9.06 -3.86 27.38
C ASN A 24 -7.84 -4.39 26.61
N TYR A 25 -6.86 -3.55 26.27
CA TYR A 25 -5.72 -3.91 25.41
C TYR A 25 -4.98 -5.15 25.86
N LYS A 26 -4.86 -5.41 27.14
CA LYS A 26 -4.20 -6.61 27.68
C LYS A 26 -4.91 -7.90 27.21
N HIS A 27 -6.21 -8.01 27.50
CA HIS A 27 -7.01 -9.15 27.08
C HIS A 27 -7.01 -9.34 25.55
N ILE A 28 -7.17 -8.25 24.80
CA ILE A 28 -7.13 -8.28 23.31
C ILE A 28 -5.75 -8.76 22.84
N SER A 29 -4.68 -8.28 23.45
CA SER A 29 -3.31 -8.68 23.10
C SER A 29 -3.07 -10.17 23.35
N GLU A 30 -3.50 -10.69 24.52
CA GLU A 30 -3.39 -12.11 24.86
C GLU A 30 -4.14 -12.99 23.87
N LYS A 31 -5.38 -12.64 23.55
CA LYS A 31 -6.19 -13.33 22.55
C LYS A 31 -5.56 -13.31 21.16
N LEU A 32 -5.06 -12.15 20.71
CA LEU A 32 -4.39 -12.05 19.42
C LEU A 32 -3.07 -12.83 19.36
N ARG A 33 -2.33 -12.89 20.50
CA ARG A 33 -1.11 -13.70 20.61
C ARG A 33 -1.42 -15.20 20.53
N ALA A 34 -2.46 -15.67 21.20
CA ALA A 34 -2.91 -17.05 21.09
C ALA A 34 -3.32 -17.37 19.64
N LYS A 35 -4.18 -16.55 19.04
CA LYS A 35 -4.61 -16.73 17.63
C LYS A 35 -3.47 -16.70 16.61
N ARG A 36 -2.45 -15.88 16.84
CA ARG A 36 -1.25 -15.83 16.00
C ARG A 36 -0.42 -17.12 16.07
N TRP A 37 -0.51 -17.84 17.17
CA TRP A 37 0.28 -19.04 17.45
C TRP A 37 -0.63 -20.23 17.77
N CYS A 38 -1.31 -20.75 16.76
CA CYS A 38 -2.09 -21.99 16.78
C CYS A 38 -3.17 -22.09 17.89
N GLY A 39 -3.59 -20.97 18.49
CA GLY A 39 -4.53 -20.97 19.62
C GLY A 39 -3.90 -21.35 20.96
N ILE A 40 -2.58 -21.45 21.02
CA ILE A 40 -1.85 -21.87 22.22
C ILE A 40 -1.91 -20.80 23.31
N THR A 41 -2.36 -21.22 24.49
CA THR A 41 -2.41 -20.43 25.72
C THR A 41 -1.66 -21.13 26.84
N ASP A 42 -1.44 -20.42 27.94
CA ASP A 42 -0.93 -20.98 29.21
C ASP A 42 0.37 -21.80 29.04
N ARG A 43 1.24 -21.38 28.13
CA ARG A 43 2.46 -22.10 27.78
C ARG A 43 3.50 -22.02 28.91
N MET A 44 3.72 -23.15 29.58
CA MET A 44 4.79 -23.36 30.56
C MET A 44 5.70 -24.49 30.10
N LYS A 45 6.83 -24.16 29.46
CA LYS A 45 7.77 -25.13 28.89
C LYS A 45 7.06 -26.09 27.90
N THR A 46 6.86 -27.35 28.30
CA THR A 46 6.20 -28.39 27.52
C THR A 46 4.69 -28.51 27.79
N LYS A 47 4.17 -27.78 28.79
CA LYS A 47 2.72 -27.73 29.08
C LYS A 47 2.10 -26.54 28.42
N TYR A 48 1.00 -26.71 27.73
CA TYR A 48 0.20 -25.67 27.10
C TYR A 48 -1.23 -26.14 26.90
N ASP A 49 -2.12 -25.24 26.64
CA ASP A 49 -3.51 -25.52 26.30
C ASP A 49 -3.90 -24.84 24.98
N VAL A 50 -4.93 -25.34 24.30
CA VAL A 50 -5.50 -24.78 23.08
C VAL A 50 -6.99 -24.57 23.29
N LYS A 51 -7.40 -23.34 23.61
CA LYS A 51 -8.78 -22.97 23.96
C LYS A 51 -9.62 -22.47 22.81
N GLU A 52 -8.96 -22.07 21.70
CA GLU A 52 -9.65 -21.56 20.52
C GLU A 52 -8.85 -21.84 19.25
N LEU A 53 -9.51 -21.72 18.09
CA LEU A 53 -8.84 -21.83 16.79
C LEU A 53 -7.83 -20.71 16.62
N GLY A 54 -6.61 -21.06 16.28
CA GLY A 54 -5.53 -20.13 15.93
C GLY A 54 -4.83 -20.55 14.65
N TRP A 55 -3.98 -19.68 14.16
CA TRP A 55 -3.24 -19.83 12.91
C TRP A 55 -1.74 -19.71 13.16
N ASN A 56 -0.91 -20.19 12.25
CA ASN A 56 0.52 -19.95 12.33
C ASN A 56 0.87 -18.66 11.56
N TYR A 57 0.72 -17.52 12.25
CA TYR A 57 1.11 -16.18 11.75
C TYR A 57 2.37 -15.66 12.46
N TYR A 58 3.20 -16.57 12.94
CA TYR A 58 4.44 -16.21 13.60
C TYR A 58 5.45 -15.61 12.60
N MET A 59 6.05 -14.48 12.98
CA MET A 59 7.11 -13.87 12.18
C MET A 59 8.41 -14.64 12.40
N ASN A 60 9.03 -15.12 11.33
CA ASN A 60 10.33 -15.77 11.41
C ASN A 60 11.48 -14.77 11.60
N GLU A 61 12.60 -15.23 12.12
CA GLU A 61 13.75 -14.41 12.48
C GLU A 61 14.41 -13.75 11.25
N PHE A 62 14.39 -14.38 10.08
CA PHE A 62 14.91 -13.79 8.83
C PHE A 62 14.11 -12.55 8.44
N SER A 63 12.78 -12.64 8.45
CA SER A 63 11.91 -11.50 8.16
C SER A 63 12.07 -10.40 9.20
N ALA A 64 12.18 -10.76 10.49
CA ALA A 64 12.39 -9.80 11.57
C ALA A 64 13.72 -9.05 11.43
N THR A 65 14.81 -9.75 11.09
CA THR A 65 16.13 -9.15 10.89
C THR A 65 16.12 -8.15 9.73
N ILE A 66 15.55 -8.53 8.58
CA ILE A 66 15.37 -7.62 7.44
C ILE A 66 14.53 -6.42 7.84
N GLY A 67 13.43 -6.65 8.59
CA GLY A 67 12.54 -5.61 9.07
C GLY A 67 13.24 -4.57 9.95
N LEU A 68 14.13 -4.99 10.85
CA LEU A 68 14.92 -4.09 11.70
C LEU A 68 15.84 -3.19 10.87
N VAL A 69 16.46 -3.73 9.82
CA VAL A 69 17.30 -2.92 8.90
C VAL A 69 16.44 -1.93 8.12
N GLN A 70 15.31 -2.36 7.59
CA GLN A 70 14.38 -1.50 6.86
C GLN A 70 13.77 -0.41 7.74
N LEU A 71 13.46 -0.71 9.00
CA LEU A 71 12.96 0.27 9.96
C LEU A 71 13.95 1.41 10.20
N LYS A 72 15.24 1.12 10.30
CA LYS A 72 16.30 2.15 10.41
C LYS A 72 16.33 3.08 9.20
N LYS A 73 16.02 2.59 7.99
CA LYS A 73 16.00 3.37 6.75
C LYS A 73 14.68 4.11 6.52
N LEU A 74 13.58 3.68 7.14
CA LEU A 74 12.20 4.08 6.83
C LEU A 74 12.01 5.60 6.80
N LYS A 75 12.56 6.33 7.77
CA LYS A 75 12.44 7.79 7.85
C LYS A 75 12.97 8.49 6.60
N ASN A 76 14.14 8.06 6.10
CA ASN A 76 14.76 8.64 4.91
C ASN A 76 14.02 8.23 3.64
N LEU A 77 13.62 6.96 3.52
CA LEU A 77 12.84 6.46 2.39
C LEU A 77 11.49 7.18 2.27
N ASN A 78 10.82 7.44 3.40
CA ASN A 78 9.57 8.20 3.42
C ASN A 78 9.76 9.67 3.01
N LYS A 79 10.86 10.32 3.39
CA LYS A 79 11.18 11.68 2.92
C LYS A 79 11.33 11.75 1.40
N ILE A 80 11.96 10.73 0.79
CA ILE A 80 12.09 10.65 -0.68
C ILE A 80 10.72 10.50 -1.32
N ARG A 81 9.86 9.59 -0.80
CA ARG A 81 8.48 9.41 -1.28
C ARG A 81 7.66 10.70 -1.20
N GLN A 82 7.77 11.44 -0.09
CA GLN A 82 7.13 12.75 0.08
C GLN A 82 7.61 13.77 -0.96
N LYS A 83 8.93 13.82 -1.22
CA LYS A 83 9.50 14.70 -2.25
C LYS A 83 8.97 14.35 -3.64
N ASN A 84 8.92 13.06 -3.99
CA ASN A 84 8.37 12.60 -5.27
C ASN A 84 6.88 12.97 -5.41
N ALA A 85 6.08 12.73 -4.36
CA ALA A 85 4.66 13.09 -4.33
C ALA A 85 4.43 14.60 -4.44
N LYS A 86 5.29 15.41 -3.79
CA LYS A 86 5.24 16.87 -3.89
C LYS A 86 5.46 17.33 -5.32
N ARG A 87 6.43 16.76 -6.04
CA ARG A 87 6.64 17.04 -7.45
C ARG A 87 5.42 16.70 -8.31
N TYR A 88 4.83 15.53 -8.11
CA TYR A 88 3.60 15.18 -8.81
C TYR A 88 2.46 16.16 -8.52
N PHE A 89 2.30 16.56 -7.26
CA PHE A 89 1.29 17.54 -6.89
C PHE A 89 1.51 18.89 -7.57
N ASP A 90 2.74 19.39 -7.59
CA ASP A 90 3.06 20.72 -8.14
C ASP A 90 3.05 20.74 -9.67
N GLU A 91 3.59 19.70 -10.33
CA GLU A 91 3.96 19.72 -11.73
C GLU A 91 2.96 19.02 -12.67
N LEU A 92 2.08 18.15 -12.17
CA LEU A 92 1.04 17.51 -12.98
C LEU A 92 -0.12 18.47 -13.25
N VAL A 93 -0.57 18.55 -14.48
CA VAL A 93 -1.72 19.39 -14.90
C VAL A 93 -3.08 18.69 -14.81
N CYS A 94 -3.12 17.46 -14.28
CA CYS A 94 -4.38 16.73 -14.09
C CYS A 94 -5.30 17.42 -13.09
N ASP A 95 -6.56 17.63 -13.45
CA ASP A 95 -7.57 18.27 -12.59
C ASP A 95 -7.88 17.44 -11.33
N ARG A 96 -7.84 16.12 -11.46
CA ARG A 96 -8.14 15.17 -10.36
C ARG A 96 -6.93 14.34 -10.02
N LYS A 97 -6.22 14.73 -8.99
CA LYS A 97 -5.02 14.08 -8.46
C LYS A 97 -5.02 14.08 -6.94
N LEU A 98 -4.20 13.21 -6.36
CA LEU A 98 -4.02 13.15 -4.91
C LEU A 98 -3.48 14.49 -4.40
N GLY A 99 -4.13 15.03 -3.36
CA GLY A 99 -3.65 16.22 -2.65
C GLY A 99 -2.31 15.99 -1.98
N PHE A 100 -1.60 17.07 -1.69
CA PHE A 100 -0.35 17.00 -0.92
C PHE A 100 -0.59 17.33 0.54
N ASP A 101 -0.18 16.42 1.42
CA ASP A 101 -0.13 16.59 2.87
C ASP A 101 1.27 16.21 3.38
N LYS A 102 1.94 17.14 4.07
CA LYS A 102 3.27 16.94 4.65
C LYS A 102 3.36 15.82 5.70
N THR A 103 2.24 15.39 6.25
CA THR A 103 2.18 14.29 7.23
C THR A 103 2.00 12.92 6.57
N CYS A 104 1.58 12.88 5.31
CA CYS A 104 1.41 11.66 4.55
C CYS A 104 2.76 11.14 4.01
N VAL A 105 2.98 9.83 4.03
CA VAL A 105 4.22 9.19 3.56
C VAL A 105 4.08 8.48 2.21
N TYR A 106 3.04 8.72 1.51
CA TYR A 106 2.76 8.31 0.12
C TYR A 106 3.27 6.92 -0.27
N HIS A 107 2.43 5.90 -0.06
CA HIS A 107 2.70 4.56 -0.56
C HIS A 107 2.67 4.52 -2.09
N PHE A 108 1.69 5.21 -2.69
CA PHE A 108 1.59 5.52 -4.12
C PHE A 108 0.96 6.91 -4.31
N TYR A 109 1.07 7.47 -5.52
CA TYR A 109 0.41 8.71 -5.91
C TYR A 109 -0.62 8.37 -7.00
N TRP A 110 -1.84 8.86 -6.90
CA TRP A 110 -2.88 8.58 -7.89
C TRP A 110 -3.35 9.83 -8.62
N ILE A 111 -3.78 9.61 -9.87
CA ILE A 111 -4.49 10.57 -10.70
C ILE A 111 -5.74 9.89 -11.26
N LEU A 112 -6.76 10.67 -11.63
CA LEU A 112 -7.91 10.17 -12.38
C LEU A 112 -7.88 10.78 -13.79
N VAL A 113 -7.92 9.93 -14.80
CA VAL A 113 -7.88 10.33 -16.22
C VAL A 113 -8.98 9.65 -17.02
N LYS A 114 -9.53 10.34 -18.04
CA LYS A 114 -10.64 9.81 -18.84
C LYS A 114 -10.27 8.56 -19.62
N ASN A 115 -9.14 8.56 -20.28
CA ASN A 115 -8.66 7.48 -21.13
C ASN A 115 -7.49 6.72 -20.46
N ARG A 116 -7.74 6.23 -19.23
CA ARG A 116 -6.74 5.56 -18.40
C ARG A 116 -5.90 4.53 -19.14
N ASP A 117 -6.54 3.60 -19.86
CA ASP A 117 -5.82 2.47 -20.46
C ASP A 117 -4.93 2.94 -21.62
N LYS A 118 -5.33 3.99 -22.35
CA LYS A 118 -4.48 4.64 -23.37
C LYS A 118 -3.26 5.29 -22.73
N LEU A 119 -3.44 6.05 -21.64
CA LEU A 119 -2.32 6.66 -20.91
C LEU A 119 -1.36 5.58 -20.37
N ARG A 120 -1.90 4.53 -19.75
CA ARG A 120 -1.08 3.44 -19.20
C ARG A 120 -0.26 2.73 -20.27
N LYS A 121 -0.83 2.52 -21.48
CA LYS A 121 -0.09 1.98 -22.61
C LYS A 121 1.05 2.89 -23.04
N ILE A 122 0.81 4.19 -23.18
CA ILE A 122 1.84 5.18 -23.55
C ILE A 122 2.99 5.21 -22.51
N LEU A 123 2.65 5.10 -21.22
CA LEU A 123 3.65 5.04 -20.15
C LEU A 123 4.45 3.73 -20.21
N LEU A 124 3.76 2.61 -20.41
CA LEU A 124 4.41 1.28 -20.52
C LEU A 124 5.37 1.21 -21.72
N ASP A 125 4.98 1.76 -22.87
CA ASP A 125 5.83 1.84 -24.08
C ASP A 125 7.12 2.66 -23.84
N LYS A 126 7.16 3.43 -22.75
CA LYS A 126 8.33 4.17 -22.25
C LYS A 126 9.03 3.49 -21.05
N GLY A 127 8.66 2.26 -20.74
CA GLY A 127 9.22 1.53 -19.59
C GLY A 127 8.68 1.97 -18.23
N ILE A 128 7.57 2.73 -18.18
CA ILE A 128 6.97 3.23 -16.95
C ILE A 128 5.76 2.38 -16.59
N GLU A 129 5.91 1.51 -15.58
CA GLU A 129 4.81 0.70 -15.06
C GLU A 129 3.90 1.52 -14.14
N THR A 130 2.59 1.32 -14.29
CA THR A 130 1.55 2.00 -13.51
C THR A 130 0.50 1.02 -13.00
N GLY A 131 -0.10 1.33 -11.87
CA GLY A 131 -1.17 0.50 -11.29
C GLY A 131 -2.57 1.10 -11.44
N THR A 132 -3.55 0.31 -11.01
CA THR A 132 -4.98 0.70 -10.97
C THR A 132 -5.58 0.34 -9.61
N HIS A 133 -5.06 0.87 -8.52
CA HIS A 133 -5.43 0.53 -7.16
C HIS A 133 -6.71 1.26 -6.69
N TYR A 134 -7.87 0.58 -6.74
CA TYR A 134 -8.08 -0.85 -7.11
C TYR A 134 -9.33 -1.02 -7.97
N ARG A 135 -9.49 -2.22 -8.62
CA ARG A 135 -10.76 -2.61 -9.20
C ARG A 135 -11.83 -2.62 -8.10
N PRO A 136 -13.05 -2.08 -8.34
CA PRO A 136 -14.13 -2.10 -7.36
C PRO A 136 -14.48 -3.51 -6.89
N ILE A 137 -14.56 -3.73 -5.57
CA ILE A 137 -14.76 -5.06 -4.98
C ILE A 137 -16.03 -5.74 -5.48
N HIS A 138 -17.15 -4.98 -5.62
CA HIS A 138 -18.42 -5.51 -6.11
C HIS A 138 -18.38 -5.98 -7.56
N LYS A 139 -17.29 -5.73 -8.29
CA LYS A 139 -17.05 -6.22 -9.66
C LYS A 139 -16.19 -7.48 -9.72
N PHE A 140 -15.75 -8.02 -8.58
CA PHE A 140 -15.08 -9.32 -8.55
C PHE A 140 -16.11 -10.44 -8.55
N THR A 141 -15.84 -11.52 -9.28
CA THR A 141 -16.74 -12.68 -9.44
C THR A 141 -17.21 -13.24 -8.09
N MET A 142 -16.33 -13.28 -7.08
CA MET A 142 -16.67 -13.76 -5.74
C MET A 142 -17.72 -12.88 -5.04
N TYR A 143 -17.76 -11.58 -5.33
CA TYR A 143 -18.64 -10.60 -4.70
C TYR A 143 -19.69 -10.05 -5.66
N ASP A 144 -19.91 -10.74 -6.81
CA ASP A 144 -20.81 -10.28 -7.88
C ASP A 144 -22.23 -10.08 -7.36
N LYS A 145 -22.45 -8.90 -6.81
CA LYS A 145 -23.78 -8.40 -6.45
C LYS A 145 -24.17 -7.36 -7.49
N LYS A 146 -25.39 -7.42 -7.97
CA LYS A 146 -25.95 -6.42 -8.88
C LYS A 146 -26.17 -5.09 -8.18
N ILE A 147 -25.08 -4.47 -7.69
CA ILE A 147 -25.05 -3.20 -7.00
C ILE A 147 -24.43 -2.16 -7.93
N SER A 148 -25.09 -1.00 -8.07
CA SER A 148 -24.56 0.16 -8.78
C SER A 148 -23.92 1.12 -7.77
N LEU A 149 -22.63 1.40 -7.94
CA LEU A 149 -21.87 2.35 -7.15
C LEU A 149 -21.14 3.31 -8.10
N PRO A 150 -21.85 4.32 -8.68
CA PRO A 150 -21.36 5.11 -9.79
C PRO A 150 -20.02 5.81 -9.51
N ASN A 151 -19.84 6.40 -8.33
CA ASN A 151 -18.58 7.07 -7.95
C ASN A 151 -17.42 6.09 -7.83
N THR A 152 -17.65 4.90 -7.24
CA THR A 152 -16.65 3.84 -7.10
C THR A 152 -16.26 3.27 -8.47
N GLU A 153 -17.26 3.09 -9.34
CA GLU A 153 -17.06 2.58 -10.69
C GLU A 153 -16.31 3.60 -11.56
N TYR A 154 -16.66 4.88 -11.45
CA TYR A 154 -15.93 5.97 -12.11
C TYR A 154 -14.47 5.98 -11.66
N ALA A 155 -14.21 6.00 -10.35
CA ALA A 155 -12.85 5.95 -9.83
C ALA A 155 -12.10 4.70 -10.31
N GLY A 156 -12.72 3.53 -10.26
CA GLY A 156 -12.12 2.26 -10.71
C GLY A 156 -11.80 2.22 -12.21
N LYS A 157 -12.55 2.97 -13.04
CA LYS A 157 -12.28 3.10 -14.48
C LYS A 157 -11.20 4.14 -14.79
N SER A 158 -11.04 5.15 -13.94
CA SER A 158 -10.22 6.34 -14.23
C SER A 158 -8.89 6.36 -13.50
N ILE A 159 -8.73 5.60 -12.39
CA ILE A 159 -7.55 5.69 -11.53
C ILE A 159 -6.30 5.13 -12.18
N VAL A 160 -5.23 5.92 -12.12
CA VAL A 160 -3.85 5.48 -12.40
C VAL A 160 -3.00 5.77 -11.18
N THR A 161 -2.27 4.79 -10.69
CA THR A 161 -1.30 4.96 -9.61
C THR A 161 0.09 5.03 -10.19
N LEU A 162 0.80 6.09 -9.84
CA LEU A 162 2.12 6.43 -10.36
C LEU A 162 3.22 5.87 -9.44
N PRO A 163 4.39 5.53 -9.98
CA PRO A 163 5.54 5.12 -9.19
C PRO A 163 5.94 6.25 -8.21
N THR A 164 6.17 5.91 -6.95
CA THR A 164 6.63 6.83 -5.90
C THR A 164 7.79 6.25 -5.08
N HIS A 165 8.33 5.09 -5.51
CA HIS A 165 9.39 4.40 -4.77
C HIS A 165 10.67 5.25 -4.67
N PRO A 166 11.49 5.03 -3.63
CA PRO A 166 12.66 5.86 -3.37
C PRO A 166 13.78 5.78 -4.41
N ASN A 167 13.76 4.78 -5.28
CA ASN A 167 14.78 4.59 -6.32
C ASN A 167 14.50 5.38 -7.62
N LEU A 168 13.40 6.14 -7.69
CA LEU A 168 13.14 7.02 -8.83
C LEU A 168 14.19 8.13 -8.88
N THR A 169 14.82 8.27 -10.05
CA THR A 169 15.69 9.42 -10.34
C THR A 169 14.87 10.67 -10.69
N GLN A 170 15.51 11.83 -10.71
CA GLN A 170 14.85 13.05 -11.18
C GLN A 170 14.43 12.94 -12.65
N ASN A 171 15.26 12.28 -13.47
CA ASN A 171 14.95 12.04 -14.90
C ASN A 171 13.72 11.15 -15.07
N ASP A 172 13.55 10.11 -14.24
CA ASP A 172 12.36 9.27 -14.27
C ASP A 172 11.10 10.08 -13.95
N LEU A 173 11.16 10.92 -12.91
CA LEU A 173 10.05 11.81 -12.54
C LEU A 173 9.72 12.80 -13.66
N ASP A 174 10.74 13.40 -14.28
CA ASP A 174 10.56 14.31 -15.41
C ASP A 174 9.87 13.61 -16.59
N GLN A 175 10.30 12.39 -16.91
CA GLN A 175 9.71 11.61 -18.00
C GLN A 175 8.24 11.27 -17.73
N ILE A 176 7.92 10.83 -16.49
CA ILE A 176 6.56 10.54 -16.08
C ILE A 176 5.68 11.79 -16.20
N ILE A 177 6.10 12.90 -15.60
CA ILE A 177 5.36 14.17 -15.55
C ILE A 177 5.14 14.72 -16.95
N LYS A 178 6.20 14.80 -17.77
CA LYS A 178 6.11 15.28 -19.16
C LYS A 178 5.16 14.43 -20.00
N THR A 179 5.21 13.10 -19.83
CA THR A 179 4.35 12.19 -20.60
C THR A 179 2.88 12.37 -20.23
N ILE A 180 2.56 12.47 -18.94
CA ILE A 180 1.19 12.67 -18.46
C ILE A 180 0.68 14.04 -18.88
N ASN A 181 1.45 15.11 -18.67
CA ASN A 181 1.05 16.47 -19.02
C ASN A 181 0.81 16.64 -20.53
N ARG A 182 1.59 15.96 -21.38
CA ARG A 182 1.34 15.95 -22.82
C ARG A 182 0.04 15.22 -23.17
N PHE A 183 -0.25 14.12 -22.47
CA PHE A 183 -1.48 13.36 -22.68
C PHE A 183 -2.74 14.14 -22.28
N GLU A 184 -2.71 14.86 -21.16
CA GLU A 184 -3.85 15.64 -20.65
C GLU A 184 -4.15 16.91 -21.50
N ARG A 185 -3.17 17.41 -22.25
CA ARG A 185 -3.34 18.58 -23.14
C ARG A 185 -3.91 18.24 -24.53
N ASN A 186 -3.91 16.95 -24.89
CA ASN A 186 -4.40 16.44 -26.18
C ASN A 186 -5.77 15.75 -26.02
#